data_1dd7820a9f53e1f9c75f47fba54adfc9
#
_entry.id   1dd7820a9f53e1f9c75f47fba54adfc9
#
_cell.length_a   1.000
_cell.length_b   1.000
_cell.length_c   1.000
_cell.angle_alpha   90.00
_cell.angle_beta   90.00
_cell.angle_gamma   90.00
#
_symmetry.space_group_name_H-M   'P 1'
#
loop_
_entity.id
_entity.type
_entity.pdbx_description
1 polymer ?
#
loop_
_entity_poly.entity_id
_entity_poly.type
_entity_poly.pdbx_seq_one_letter_code
_entity_poly.pdbx_strand_id
1 'polypeptide(L)'
;IVVFPVASWGNSTTFEAKVVKIVDGDTITALDAQNTTIKIRMYGIDAPESKQAFGQKAKQALTTAIATKIVTVIDHGTDIYGRMLGTIWLDGYDINASMVDSGYAWVYRFEDNAIVPGYIKYESAAQKEAKGLWADTNPVPPWQWRQANEKPRKVKEKK
;
A
#
# COMPACT_ATOMS: atom_id res chain seq x y z
N ILE A 1 24.28 4.48 -20.13
CA ILE A 1 22.89 4.04 -19.91
C ILE A 1 22.96 2.65 -19.29
N VAL A 2 22.60 2.56 -18.02
CA VAL A 2 22.51 1.26 -17.37
C VAL A 2 21.15 0.68 -17.72
N VAL A 3 21.14 -0.25 -18.66
CA VAL A 3 19.95 -1.00 -19.00
C VAL A 3 19.86 -2.15 -18.02
N PHE A 4 18.92 -2.06 -17.07
CA PHE A 4 18.61 -3.18 -16.21
C PHE A 4 17.89 -4.24 -17.06
N PRO A 5 18.38 -5.49 -17.08
CA PRO A 5 17.68 -6.52 -17.83
C PRO A 5 16.30 -6.75 -17.20
N VAL A 6 15.26 -6.39 -17.93
CA VAL A 6 13.86 -6.56 -17.51
C VAL A 6 13.52 -8.03 -17.25
N ALA A 7 14.28 -8.95 -17.83
CA ALA A 7 14.05 -10.40 -17.74
C ALA A 7 14.22 -10.98 -16.33
N SER A 8 14.90 -10.29 -15.40
CA SER A 8 15.15 -10.82 -14.05
C SER A 8 14.00 -10.63 -13.07
N TRP A 9 12.94 -9.94 -13.46
CA TRP A 9 11.82 -9.59 -12.57
C TRP A 9 10.52 -10.31 -12.93
N GLY A 10 10.55 -11.38 -13.72
CA GLY A 10 9.37 -12.08 -14.16
C GLY A 10 8.47 -11.21 -15.05
N ASN A 11 7.16 -11.32 -14.88
CA ASN A 11 6.16 -10.61 -15.69
C ASN A 11 5.79 -9.24 -15.15
N SER A 12 6.62 -8.63 -14.28
CA SER A 12 6.35 -7.30 -13.73
C SER A 12 6.52 -6.25 -14.82
N THR A 13 5.48 -5.48 -15.08
CA THR A 13 5.57 -4.30 -15.94
C THR A 13 5.74 -3.06 -15.08
N THR A 14 6.49 -2.09 -15.63
CA THR A 14 6.74 -0.80 -15.00
C THR A 14 6.17 0.28 -15.91
N PHE A 15 5.39 1.21 -15.36
CA PHE A 15 4.81 2.30 -16.13
C PHE A 15 4.66 3.54 -15.26
N GLU A 16 4.51 4.70 -15.91
CA GLU A 16 4.22 5.97 -15.24
C GLU A 16 2.73 6.20 -15.16
N ALA A 17 2.28 6.78 -14.05
CA ALA A 17 0.88 7.16 -13.85
C ALA A 17 0.78 8.41 -13.02
N LYS A 18 -0.24 9.24 -13.30
CA LYS A 18 -0.54 10.43 -12.50
C LYS A 18 -1.51 10.07 -11.40
N VAL A 19 -1.13 10.33 -10.16
CA VAL A 19 -2.00 10.14 -9.01
C VAL A 19 -3.11 11.18 -9.02
N VAL A 20 -4.37 10.75 -9.09
CA VAL A 20 -5.53 11.64 -9.14
C VAL A 20 -6.40 11.57 -7.90
N LYS A 21 -6.27 10.51 -7.10
CA LYS A 21 -7.03 10.36 -5.85
C LYS A 21 -6.26 9.49 -4.86
N ILE A 22 -6.25 9.91 -3.63
CA ILE A 22 -5.80 9.08 -2.49
C ILE A 22 -7.07 8.55 -1.82
N VAL A 23 -7.25 7.23 -1.83
CA VAL A 23 -8.42 6.58 -1.24
C VAL A 23 -8.23 6.39 0.26
N ASP A 24 -7.10 5.81 0.65
CA ASP A 24 -6.63 5.70 2.04
C ASP A 24 -5.10 5.55 2.04
N GLY A 25 -4.52 5.17 3.17
CA GLY A 25 -3.05 5.11 3.32
C GLY A 25 -2.33 4.07 2.49
N ASP A 26 -3.05 3.21 1.77
CA ASP A 26 -2.46 2.15 0.94
C ASP A 26 -3.19 1.92 -0.40
N THR A 27 -4.10 2.82 -0.76
CA THR A 27 -4.89 2.67 -1.99
C THR A 27 -5.04 4.02 -2.69
N ILE A 28 -4.74 4.04 -3.97
CA ILE A 28 -4.81 5.24 -4.80
C ILE A 28 -5.56 4.96 -6.11
N THR A 29 -5.97 6.03 -6.75
CA THR A 29 -6.42 6.03 -8.13
C THR A 29 -5.44 6.86 -8.96
N ALA A 30 -5.01 6.32 -10.09
CA ALA A 30 -4.08 6.98 -10.99
C ALA A 30 -4.54 6.88 -12.43
N LEU A 31 -4.03 7.76 -13.29
CA LEU A 31 -4.24 7.74 -14.73
C LEU A 31 -2.95 7.32 -15.44
N ASP A 32 -3.04 6.36 -16.34
CA ASP A 32 -1.92 5.99 -17.20
C ASP A 32 -1.75 6.97 -18.37
N ALA A 33 -0.79 6.71 -19.25
CA ALA A 33 -0.50 7.56 -20.40
C ALA A 33 -1.67 7.68 -21.39
N GLN A 34 -2.61 6.74 -21.39
CA GLN A 34 -3.82 6.74 -22.21
C GLN A 34 -5.02 7.33 -21.48
N ASN A 35 -4.81 7.97 -20.31
CA ASN A 35 -5.86 8.48 -19.44
C ASN A 35 -6.84 7.41 -18.95
N THR A 36 -6.39 6.15 -18.89
CA THR A 36 -7.17 5.08 -18.29
C THR A 36 -7.02 5.13 -16.78
N THR A 37 -8.15 5.07 -16.08
CA THR A 37 -8.18 5.06 -14.61
C THR A 37 -7.76 3.69 -14.08
N ILE A 38 -6.78 3.69 -13.18
CA ILE A 38 -6.27 2.48 -12.55
C ILE A 38 -6.40 2.64 -11.04
N LYS A 39 -7.04 1.66 -10.41
CA LYS A 39 -7.07 1.56 -8.94
C LYS A 39 -5.88 0.72 -8.51
N ILE A 40 -5.04 1.28 -7.64
CA ILE A 40 -3.80 0.63 -7.20
C ILE A 40 -3.86 0.41 -5.70
N ARG A 41 -3.75 -0.84 -5.29
CA ARG A 41 -3.53 -1.26 -3.92
C ARG A 41 -2.01 -1.43 -3.73
N MET A 42 -1.44 -0.70 -2.78
CA MET A 42 0.00 -0.70 -2.58
C MET A 42 0.45 -2.07 -2.03
N TYR A 43 1.38 -2.67 -2.75
CA TYR A 43 1.83 -4.04 -2.54
C TYR A 43 2.68 -4.18 -1.28
N GLY A 44 2.44 -5.22 -0.52
CA GLY A 44 3.28 -5.59 0.62
C GLY A 44 3.04 -4.82 1.91
N ILE A 45 2.11 -3.87 1.91
CA ILE A 45 1.75 -3.07 3.10
C ILE A 45 0.26 -3.12 3.39
N ASP A 46 -0.11 -2.77 4.62
CA ASP A 46 -1.51 -2.64 5.03
C ASP A 46 -1.62 -1.44 5.97
N ALA A 47 -2.27 -0.39 5.50
CA ALA A 47 -2.46 0.83 6.28
C ALA A 47 -3.74 0.75 7.11
N PRO A 48 -3.82 1.48 8.23
CA PRO A 48 -5.07 1.58 8.98
C PRO A 48 -6.23 2.04 8.09
N GLU A 49 -7.38 1.42 8.27
CA GLU A 49 -8.59 1.77 7.56
C GLU A 49 -9.01 3.22 7.86
N SER A 50 -9.74 3.86 6.94
CA SER A 50 -10.13 5.26 7.08
C SER A 50 -10.83 5.58 8.40
N LYS A 51 -11.60 4.63 8.92
CA LYS A 51 -12.33 4.78 10.19
C LYS A 51 -11.57 4.26 11.40
N GLN A 52 -10.43 3.63 11.17
CA GLN A 52 -9.56 3.13 12.23
C GLN A 52 -8.69 4.25 12.79
N ALA A 53 -8.21 4.10 14.03
CA ALA A 53 -7.21 5.01 14.60
C ALA A 53 -5.99 5.09 13.65
N PHE A 54 -5.48 6.29 13.43
CA PHE A 54 -4.41 6.63 12.49
C PHE A 54 -4.77 6.48 11.00
N GLY A 55 -6.00 6.06 10.66
CA GLY A 55 -6.42 5.92 9.27
C GLY A 55 -6.36 7.24 8.49
N GLN A 56 -6.88 8.32 9.06
CA GLN A 56 -6.84 9.64 8.42
C GLN A 56 -5.41 10.19 8.33
N LYS A 57 -4.59 9.95 9.35
CA LYS A 57 -3.18 10.37 9.34
C LYS A 57 -2.37 9.61 8.29
N ALA A 58 -2.63 8.32 8.11
CA ALA A 58 -2.00 7.53 7.07
C ALA A 58 -2.40 8.02 5.68
N LYS A 59 -3.68 8.29 5.47
CA LYS A 59 -4.18 8.89 4.22
C LYS A 59 -3.52 10.23 3.94
N GLN A 60 -3.40 11.07 4.95
CA GLN A 60 -2.77 12.40 4.81
C GLN A 60 -1.28 12.30 4.51
N ALA A 61 -0.57 11.36 5.15
CA ALA A 61 0.84 11.13 4.88
C ALA A 61 1.06 10.74 3.41
N LEU A 62 0.25 9.83 2.89
CA LEU A 62 0.31 9.44 1.49
C LEU A 62 -0.06 10.59 0.56
N THR A 63 -1.09 11.37 0.91
CA THR A 63 -1.49 12.57 0.16
C THR A 63 -0.33 13.56 0.04
N THR A 64 0.34 13.85 1.15
CA THR A 64 1.50 14.75 1.17
C THR A 64 2.63 14.23 0.29
N ALA A 65 2.83 12.91 0.27
CA ALA A 65 3.93 12.30 -0.46
C ALA A 65 3.71 12.31 -1.99
N ILE A 66 2.51 11.96 -2.47
CA ILE A 66 2.34 11.64 -3.89
C ILE A 66 1.11 12.26 -4.58
N ALA A 67 0.25 12.99 -3.87
CA ALA A 67 -0.95 13.54 -4.50
C ALA A 67 -0.60 14.42 -5.69
N THR A 68 -1.32 14.22 -6.80
CA THR A 68 -1.16 14.95 -8.08
C THR A 68 0.17 14.72 -8.80
N LYS A 69 1.04 13.89 -8.29
CA LYS A 69 2.36 13.64 -8.88
C LYS A 69 2.32 12.49 -9.88
N ILE A 70 3.27 12.51 -10.80
CA ILE A 70 3.52 11.40 -11.70
C ILE A 70 4.50 10.45 -11.00
N VAL A 71 4.05 9.22 -10.81
CA VAL A 71 4.80 8.18 -10.11
C VAL A 71 5.14 7.05 -11.07
N THR A 72 6.15 6.27 -10.73
CA THR A 72 6.46 5.02 -11.41
C THR A 72 5.83 3.87 -10.64
N VAL A 73 5.07 3.04 -11.33
CA VAL A 73 4.35 1.91 -10.72
C VAL A 73 4.93 0.61 -11.24
N ILE A 74 5.29 -0.29 -10.33
CA ILE A 74 5.63 -1.67 -10.68
C ILE A 74 4.37 -2.52 -10.46
N ASP A 75 3.88 -3.14 -11.53
CA ASP A 75 2.68 -3.98 -11.52
C ASP A 75 3.05 -5.40 -11.06
N HIS A 76 2.49 -5.84 -9.95
CA HIS A 76 2.67 -7.19 -9.40
C HIS A 76 1.47 -8.10 -9.67
N GLY A 77 0.50 -7.65 -10.42
CA GLY A 77 -0.71 -8.41 -10.72
C GLY A 77 -1.97 -7.73 -10.19
N THR A 78 -3.09 -8.43 -10.31
CA THR A 78 -4.40 -7.89 -9.94
C THR A 78 -4.96 -8.70 -8.77
N ASP A 79 -5.57 -8.01 -7.79
CA ASP A 79 -6.22 -8.68 -6.67
C ASP A 79 -7.63 -9.16 -7.06
N ILE A 80 -8.28 -9.85 -6.12
CA ILE A 80 -9.63 -10.40 -6.36
C ILE A 80 -10.72 -9.33 -6.52
N TYR A 81 -10.39 -8.07 -6.20
CA TYR A 81 -11.32 -6.93 -6.33
C TYR A 81 -11.09 -6.12 -7.60
N GLY A 82 -10.19 -6.57 -8.47
CA GLY A 82 -9.85 -5.88 -9.71
C GLY A 82 -8.88 -4.71 -9.54
N ARG A 83 -8.24 -4.56 -8.39
CA ARG A 83 -7.22 -3.54 -8.17
C ARG A 83 -5.85 -4.06 -8.59
N MET A 84 -5.05 -3.19 -9.17
CA MET A 84 -3.65 -3.51 -9.44
C MET A 84 -2.87 -3.51 -8.14
N LEU A 85 -2.09 -4.56 -7.89
CA LEU A 85 -1.12 -4.60 -6.79
C LEU A 85 0.15 -3.92 -7.26
N GLY A 86 0.52 -2.80 -6.66
CA GLY A 86 1.61 -1.99 -7.18
C GLY A 86 2.61 -1.52 -6.13
N THR A 87 3.87 -1.44 -6.53
CA THR A 87 4.88 -0.69 -5.80
C THR A 87 5.03 0.67 -6.44
N ILE A 88 4.90 1.72 -5.65
CA ILE A 88 4.93 3.11 -6.12
C ILE A 88 6.28 3.72 -5.83
N TRP A 89 6.94 4.22 -6.88
CA TRP A 89 8.22 4.91 -6.79
C TRP A 89 8.07 6.37 -7.18
N LEU A 90 8.68 7.24 -6.41
CA LEU A 90 8.78 8.67 -6.72
C LEU A 90 10.16 9.17 -6.35
N ASP A 91 10.86 9.81 -7.31
CA ASP A 91 12.18 10.39 -7.11
C ASP A 91 13.20 9.41 -6.49
N GLY A 92 13.12 8.14 -6.90
CA GLY A 92 14.01 7.09 -6.41
C GLY A 92 13.63 6.49 -5.06
N TYR A 93 12.50 6.89 -4.48
CA TYR A 93 12.00 6.37 -3.20
C TYR A 93 10.87 5.39 -3.41
N ASP A 94 10.95 4.24 -2.75
CA ASP A 94 9.86 3.28 -2.61
C ASP A 94 8.84 3.85 -1.62
N ILE A 95 7.72 4.35 -2.13
CA ILE A 95 6.69 4.99 -1.30
C ILE A 95 5.99 3.96 -0.42
N ASN A 96 5.84 2.71 -0.88
CA ASN A 96 5.28 1.63 -0.04
C ASN A 96 6.17 1.45 1.21
N ALA A 97 7.47 1.33 1.02
CA ALA A 97 8.42 1.23 2.11
C ALA A 97 8.38 2.45 3.03
N SER A 98 8.25 3.65 2.47
CA SER A 98 8.24 4.88 3.26
C SER A 98 7.01 5.00 4.15
N MET A 99 5.85 4.47 3.74
CA MET A 99 4.66 4.41 4.59
C MET A 99 4.90 3.53 5.82
N VAL A 100 5.60 2.41 5.65
CA VAL A 100 6.00 1.55 6.79
C VAL A 100 7.04 2.25 7.67
N ASP A 101 8.06 2.83 7.06
CA ASP A 101 9.15 3.51 7.76
C ASP A 101 8.68 4.71 8.59
N SER A 102 7.67 5.42 8.09
CA SER A 102 7.06 6.57 8.78
C SER A 102 6.06 6.17 9.88
N GLY A 103 5.74 4.88 10.01
CA GLY A 103 4.79 4.40 11.00
C GLY A 103 3.34 4.58 10.62
N TYR A 104 3.02 4.63 9.33
CA TYR A 104 1.63 4.78 8.85
C TYR A 104 1.09 3.55 8.16
N ALA A 105 1.86 2.47 8.08
CA ALA A 105 1.40 1.19 7.56
C ALA A 105 2.13 0.05 8.25
N TRP A 106 1.43 -1.08 8.32
CA TRP A 106 1.99 -2.36 8.72
C TRP A 106 2.58 -3.06 7.50
N VAL A 107 3.56 -3.92 7.72
CA VAL A 107 3.96 -4.90 6.71
C VAL A 107 2.81 -5.90 6.56
N TYR A 108 2.33 -6.09 5.32
CA TYR A 108 1.27 -7.06 5.06
C TYR A 108 1.82 -8.49 5.14
N ARG A 109 1.09 -9.34 5.86
CA ARG A 109 1.45 -10.75 6.04
C ARG A 109 0.31 -11.64 5.61
N PHE A 110 0.66 -12.72 4.94
CA PHE A 110 -0.26 -13.80 4.62
C PHE A 110 0.27 -15.08 5.26
N GLU A 111 -0.56 -15.72 6.08
CA GLU A 111 -0.16 -16.91 6.87
C GLU A 111 1.15 -16.65 7.66
N ASP A 112 1.21 -15.51 8.34
CA ASP A 112 2.35 -15.04 9.14
C ASP A 112 3.63 -14.74 8.35
N ASN A 113 3.58 -14.81 7.03
CA ASN A 113 4.71 -14.50 6.16
C ASN A 113 4.55 -13.14 5.50
N ALA A 114 5.54 -12.28 5.65
CA ALA A 114 5.55 -10.99 4.98
C ALA A 114 5.58 -11.18 3.45
N ILE A 115 4.67 -10.49 2.75
CA ILE A 115 4.64 -10.52 1.29
C ILE A 115 5.92 -9.91 0.71
N VAL A 116 6.41 -8.83 1.33
CA VAL A 116 7.69 -8.22 0.99
C VAL A 116 8.58 -8.22 2.24
N PRO A 117 9.39 -9.26 2.44
CA PRO A 117 10.21 -9.39 3.66
C PRO A 117 11.16 -8.21 3.88
N GLY A 118 11.60 -7.57 2.81
CA GLY A 118 12.48 -6.41 2.89
C GLY A 118 11.88 -5.20 3.61
N TYR A 119 10.56 -5.16 3.82
CA TYR A 119 9.91 -4.08 4.56
C TYR A 119 9.91 -4.27 6.07
N ILE A 120 10.22 -5.48 6.56
CA ILE A 120 10.21 -5.78 8.01
C ILE A 120 11.19 -4.88 8.78
N LYS A 121 12.36 -4.61 8.22
CA LYS A 121 13.35 -3.72 8.86
C LYS A 121 12.81 -2.31 9.11
N TYR A 122 11.99 -1.80 8.19
CA TYR A 122 11.36 -0.47 8.33
C TYR A 122 10.27 -0.49 9.39
N GLU A 123 9.47 -1.54 9.45
CA GLU A 123 8.46 -1.70 10.50
C GLU A 123 9.12 -1.79 11.87
N SER A 124 10.16 -2.59 12.01
CA SER A 124 10.89 -2.75 13.27
C SER A 124 11.50 -1.42 13.73
N ALA A 125 12.08 -0.65 12.81
CA ALA A 125 12.65 0.67 13.13
C ALA A 125 11.56 1.66 13.55
N ALA A 126 10.42 1.69 12.87
CA ALA A 126 9.29 2.56 13.21
C ALA A 126 8.70 2.20 14.58
N GLN A 127 8.59 0.91 14.89
CA GLN A 127 8.15 0.43 16.21
C GLN A 127 9.10 0.90 17.32
N LYS A 128 10.39 0.72 17.10
CA LYS A 128 11.44 1.09 18.09
C LYS A 128 11.43 2.60 18.38
N GLU A 129 11.17 3.41 17.37
CA GLU A 129 11.13 4.86 17.49
C GLU A 129 9.72 5.40 17.81
N ALA A 130 8.73 4.53 18.01
CA ALA A 130 7.35 4.89 18.31
C ALA A 130 6.76 5.90 17.30
N LYS A 131 7.05 5.71 16.02
CA LYS A 131 6.57 6.58 14.95
C LYS A 131 5.11 6.28 14.58
N GLY A 132 4.35 7.32 14.30
CA GLY A 132 2.99 7.21 13.78
C GLY A 132 2.11 6.33 14.66
N LEU A 133 1.53 5.29 14.09
CA LEU A 133 0.66 4.34 14.81
C LEU A 133 1.37 3.64 15.98
N TRP A 134 2.69 3.53 15.93
CA TRP A 134 3.48 2.87 16.98
C TRP A 134 3.66 3.71 18.24
N ALA A 135 3.23 4.98 18.23
CA ALA A 135 3.10 5.79 19.42
C ALA A 135 1.91 5.35 20.30
N ASP A 136 0.95 4.64 19.74
CA ASP A 136 -0.13 4.01 20.48
C ASP A 136 0.40 2.83 21.28
N THR A 137 -0.07 2.68 22.53
CA THR A 137 0.34 1.56 23.40
C THR A 137 -0.22 0.22 22.94
N ASN A 138 -1.32 0.23 22.19
CA ASN A 138 -2.01 -0.97 21.71
C ASN A 138 -2.43 -0.80 20.26
N PRO A 139 -1.48 -0.73 19.32
CA PRO A 139 -1.82 -0.60 17.91
C PRO A 139 -2.54 -1.86 17.42
N VAL A 140 -3.67 -1.68 16.74
CA VAL A 140 -4.47 -2.78 16.19
C VAL A 140 -4.15 -2.92 14.71
N PRO A 141 -3.70 -4.11 14.27
CA PRO A 141 -3.47 -4.34 12.84
C PRO A 141 -4.76 -4.15 12.02
N PRO A 142 -4.65 -3.62 10.80
CA PRO A 142 -5.83 -3.38 9.97
C PRO A 142 -6.68 -4.64 9.73
N TRP A 143 -6.04 -5.79 9.56
CA TRP A 143 -6.75 -7.06 9.35
C TRP A 143 -7.57 -7.50 10.56
N GLN A 144 -7.10 -7.21 11.80
CA GLN A 144 -7.89 -7.47 13.00
C GLN A 144 -9.03 -6.47 13.13
N TRP A 145 -8.76 -5.20 12.84
CA TRP A 145 -9.80 -4.17 12.88
C TRP A 145 -10.94 -4.49 11.90
N ARG A 146 -10.61 -4.94 10.69
CA ARG A 146 -11.62 -5.35 9.70
C ARG A 146 -12.45 -6.52 10.20
N GLN A 147 -11.85 -7.54 10.82
CA GLN A 147 -12.58 -8.67 11.39
C GLN A 147 -13.57 -8.24 12.46
N ALA A 148 -13.20 -7.25 13.28
CA ALA A 148 -14.06 -6.77 14.39
C ALA A 148 -15.17 -5.82 13.92
N ASN A 149 -14.96 -5.08 12.83
CA ASN A 149 -15.79 -3.95 12.43
C ASN A 149 -16.51 -4.11 11.09
N GLU A 150 -16.08 -5.02 10.24
CA GLU A 150 -16.76 -5.31 8.98
C GLU A 150 -17.87 -6.34 9.23
N LYS A 151 -19.06 -6.04 8.69
CA LYS A 151 -20.13 -7.03 8.67
C LYS A 151 -19.68 -8.19 7.83
N PRO A 152 -19.86 -9.45 8.29
CA PRO A 152 -19.58 -10.60 7.44
C PRO A 152 -20.34 -10.42 6.12
N ARG A 153 -19.64 -10.60 5.01
CA ARG A 153 -20.28 -10.64 3.71
C ARG A 153 -21.34 -11.71 3.77
N LYS A 154 -22.59 -11.32 3.51
CA LYS A 154 -23.62 -12.32 3.27
C LYS A 154 -23.14 -13.13 2.08
N VAL A 155 -22.68 -14.34 2.35
CA VAL A 155 -22.51 -15.33 1.29
C VAL A 155 -23.89 -15.45 0.67
N LYS A 156 -24.05 -15.02 -0.59
CA LYS A 156 -25.27 -15.34 -1.33
C LYS A 156 -25.32 -16.85 -1.39
N GLU A 157 -26.19 -17.44 -0.58
CA GLU A 157 -26.50 -18.85 -0.75
C GLU A 157 -26.89 -19.06 -2.19
N LYS A 158 -26.10 -19.86 -2.89
CA LYS A 158 -26.52 -20.36 -4.19
C LYS A 158 -27.70 -21.30 -3.94
N LYS A 159 -28.88 -20.79 -4.14
CA LYS A 159 -30.04 -21.66 -4.29
C LYS A 159 -29.93 -22.43 -5.59
#